data_977612427a9b5881c53d58d10d57a4e7
#
_entry.id   977612427a9b5881c53d58d10d57a4e7
#
_cell.length_a   1.000
_cell.length_b   1.000
_cell.length_c   1.000
_cell.angle_alpha   90.00
_cell.angle_beta   90.00
_cell.angle_gamma   90.00
#
_symmetry.space_group_name_H-M   'P 1'
#
loop_
_entity.id
_entity.type
_entity.pdbx_description
1 polymer ?
#
loop_
_entity_poly.entity_id
_entity_poly.type
_entity_poly.pdbx_seq_one_letter_code
_entity_poly.pdbx_strand_id
1 'polypeptide(L)' 'MLTASYSSWTPGRPGGGLRGVVDDVTDRGSHSSGTRVWRCTHHHRLESAALACAQRELAKRRGDR' A
#
# COMPACT_ATOMS: atom_id res chain seq x y z
N MET A 1 7.73 10.89 -0.65
CA MET A 1 8.27 9.63 -1.17
C MET A 1 7.18 8.58 -1.19
N LEU A 2 7.01 7.91 -2.28
CA LEU A 2 5.97 6.87 -2.38
C LEU A 2 6.51 5.55 -1.88
N THR A 3 5.70 4.85 -1.12
CA THR A 3 6.06 3.53 -0.60
C THR A 3 4.92 2.56 -0.85
N ALA A 4 5.25 1.31 -1.09
CA ALA A 4 4.27 0.25 -1.29
C ALA A 4 4.18 -0.59 -0.03
N SER A 5 2.97 -0.96 0.35
CA SER A 5 2.76 -1.82 1.50
C SER A 5 1.41 -2.52 1.36
N TYR A 6 0.94 -3.13 2.42
CA TYR A 6 -0.36 -3.79 2.39
C TYR A 6 -1.10 -3.49 3.70
N SER A 7 -2.40 -3.67 3.66
CA SER A 7 -3.24 -3.39 4.80
C SER A 7 -4.41 -4.34 4.80
N SER A 8 -5.04 -4.53 5.96
CA SER A 8 -6.23 -5.35 6.05
C SER A 8 -7.44 -4.57 5.58
N TRP A 9 -8.36 -5.26 4.89
CA TRP A 9 -9.62 -4.66 4.51
C TRP A 9 -10.47 -4.40 5.74
N THR A 10 -10.48 -5.35 6.69
CA THR A 10 -11.26 -5.22 7.90
C THR A 10 -10.35 -5.51 9.08
N PRO A 11 -9.69 -4.50 9.61
CA PRO A 11 -8.79 -4.71 10.73
C PRO A 11 -9.50 -5.35 11.91
N GLY A 12 -8.85 -6.30 12.54
CA GLY A 12 -9.41 -7.00 13.67
C GLY A 12 -10.37 -8.11 13.34
N ARG A 13 -10.61 -8.38 12.07
CA ARG A 13 -11.54 -9.40 11.66
C ARG A 13 -10.79 -10.52 10.95
N PRO A 14 -10.70 -11.72 11.51
CA PRO A 14 -9.99 -12.81 10.87
C PRO A 14 -10.57 -13.12 9.51
N GLY A 15 -9.73 -13.36 8.55
CA GLY A 15 -10.17 -13.71 7.22
C GLY A 15 -10.65 -12.55 6.39
N GLY A 16 -10.40 -11.33 6.84
CA GLY A 16 -10.90 -10.16 6.14
C GLY A 16 -10.19 -9.82 4.84
N GLY A 17 -9.12 -10.49 4.52
CA GLY A 17 -8.39 -10.21 3.28
C GLY A 17 -7.43 -9.05 3.42
N LEU A 18 -6.57 -8.91 2.43
CA LEU A 18 -5.53 -7.88 2.40
C LEU A 18 -5.63 -7.11 1.10
N ARG A 19 -5.15 -5.90 1.12
CA ARG A 19 -5.09 -5.08 -0.10
C ARG A 19 -3.74 -4.40 -0.18
N GLY A 20 -3.25 -4.17 -1.39
CA GLY A 20 -2.05 -3.40 -1.60
C GLY A 20 -2.37 -1.92 -1.53
N VAL A 21 -1.45 -1.15 -1.00
CA VAL A 21 -1.63 0.29 -0.86
C VAL A 21 -0.34 1.00 -1.21
N VAL A 22 -0.47 2.22 -1.68
CA VAL A 22 0.67 3.09 -1.93
C VAL A 22 0.45 4.37 -1.14
N ASP A 23 1.43 4.73 -0.34
CA ASP A 23 1.35 5.92 0.49
C ASP A 23 2.45 6.90 0.10
N ASP A 24 2.15 8.17 0.23
CA ASP A 24 3.15 9.21 0.07
C ASP A 24 3.61 9.59 1.47
N VAL A 25 4.85 9.29 1.78
CA VAL A 25 5.38 9.49 3.12
C VAL A 25 6.35 10.67 3.08
N THR A 26 6.14 11.60 3.99
CA THR A 26 7.01 12.75 4.15
C THR A 26 7.70 12.65 5.49
N ASP A 27 9.03 12.78 5.48
CA ASP A 27 9.78 12.68 6.71
C ASP A 27 10.38 14.05 6.97
N ARG A 28 10.07 14.65 8.11
CA ARG A 28 10.60 15.95 8.47
C ARG A 28 11.17 15.86 9.87
N GLY A 29 12.45 15.67 9.97
CA GLY A 29 13.11 15.58 11.25
C GLY A 29 12.61 14.37 12.03
N SER A 30 12.07 14.60 13.21
CA SER A 30 11.58 13.51 14.03
C SER A 30 10.12 13.17 13.74
N HIS A 31 9.50 13.84 12.78
CA HIS A 31 8.11 13.58 12.46
C HIS A 31 8.01 13.00 11.06
N SER A 32 7.19 12.01 10.90
CA SER A 32 6.87 11.50 9.57
C SER A 32 5.37 11.46 9.43
N SER A 33 4.87 11.76 8.26
CA SER A 33 3.46 11.66 7.98
C SER A 33 3.26 11.02 6.63
N GLY A 34 2.15 10.35 6.46
CA GLY A 34 1.86 9.66 5.22
C GLY A 34 0.42 9.84 4.83
N THR A 35 0.20 9.94 3.53
CA THR A 35 -1.15 10.02 2.97
C THR A 35 -1.32 8.89 1.99
N ARG A 36 -2.40 8.14 2.12
CA ARG A 36 -2.64 7.04 1.19
C ARG A 36 -3.12 7.62 -0.13
N VAL A 37 -2.39 7.34 -1.20
CA VAL A 37 -2.71 7.87 -2.51
C VAL A 37 -3.33 6.81 -3.40
N TRP A 38 -3.25 5.54 -3.04
CA TRP A 38 -3.82 4.48 -3.87
C TRP A 38 -4.02 3.21 -3.04
N ARG A 39 -5.03 2.45 -3.38
CA ARG A 39 -5.25 1.13 -2.81
C ARG A 39 -5.95 0.29 -3.86
N CYS A 40 -5.66 -1.01 -3.88
CA CYS A 40 -6.30 -1.88 -4.85
C CYS A 40 -7.74 -2.17 -4.42
N THR A 41 -8.54 -2.60 -5.38
CA THR A 41 -9.95 -2.82 -5.13
C THR A 41 -10.30 -4.29 -5.03
N HIS A 42 -9.32 -5.16 -4.96
CA HIS A 42 -9.56 -6.59 -4.86
C HIS A 42 -8.86 -7.14 -3.63
N HIS A 43 -9.36 -8.27 -3.15
CA HIS A 43 -8.82 -8.89 -1.95
C HIS A 43 -7.72 -9.85 -2.30
N HIS A 44 -6.69 -9.88 -1.47
CA HIS A 44 -5.62 -10.86 -1.59
C HIS A 44 -5.62 -11.70 -0.32
N ARG A 45 -5.24 -12.96 -0.45
CA ARG A 45 -5.15 -13.83 0.72
C ARG A 45 -3.77 -13.84 1.33
N LEU A 46 -2.76 -13.50 0.54
CA LEU A 46 -1.39 -13.52 1.00
C LEU A 46 -0.82 -12.13 1.05
N GLU A 47 0.00 -11.88 2.06
CA GLU A 47 0.66 -10.59 2.18
C GLU A 47 1.54 -10.31 0.97
N SER A 48 2.23 -11.33 0.50
CA SER A 48 3.12 -11.15 -0.66
C SER A 48 2.33 -10.76 -1.90
N ALA A 49 1.12 -11.28 -2.08
CA ALA A 49 0.30 -10.93 -3.22
C ALA A 49 -0.18 -9.49 -3.12
N ALA A 50 -0.59 -9.07 -1.94
CA ALA A 50 -1.04 -7.69 -1.73
C ALA A 50 0.12 -6.71 -1.95
N LEU A 51 1.28 -7.03 -1.42
CA LEU A 51 2.45 -6.19 -1.58
C LEU A 51 2.88 -6.11 -3.04
N ALA A 52 2.84 -7.22 -3.76
CA ALA A 52 3.20 -7.22 -5.18
C ALA A 52 2.26 -6.33 -5.98
N CYS A 53 0.98 -6.32 -5.63
CA CYS A 53 0.01 -5.46 -6.29
C CYS A 53 0.38 -3.98 -6.05
N ALA A 54 0.74 -3.64 -4.82
CA ALA A 54 1.15 -2.29 -4.48
C ALA A 54 2.45 -1.90 -5.18
N GLN A 55 3.39 -2.81 -5.26
CA GLN A 55 4.66 -2.54 -5.92
C GLN A 55 4.48 -2.29 -7.41
N ARG A 56 3.55 -2.98 -8.03
CA ARG A 56 3.25 -2.78 -9.43
C ARG A 56 2.69 -1.38 -9.66
N GLU A 57 1.81 -0.92 -8.79
CA GLU A 57 1.26 0.41 -8.89
C GLU A 57 2.33 1.47 -8.59
N LEU A 58 3.19 1.20 -7.64
CA LEU A 58 4.27 2.12 -7.31
C LEU A 58 5.18 2.34 -8.52
N ALA A 59 5.49 1.28 -9.24
CA ALA A 59 6.33 1.38 -10.44
C ALA A 59 5.67 2.27 -11.49
N LYS A 60 4.34 2.17 -11.67
CA LYS A 60 3.65 3.03 -12.59
C LYS A 60 3.74 4.48 -12.18
N ARG A 61 3.62 4.74 -10.86
CA ARG A 61 3.58 6.11 -10.39
C ARG A 61 4.95 6.76 -10.33
N ARG A 62 6.00 5.95 -10.41
CA ARG A 62 7.34 6.48 -10.42
C ARG A 62 7.75 7.04 -11.76
N GLY A 63 6.86 7.29 -12.60
CA GLY A 63 7.12 7.87 -13.88
C GLY A 63 7.66 6.94 -14.84
N ASP A 64 7.39 5.72 -14.75
CA ASP A 64 7.71 4.87 -15.74
C ASP A 64 7.11 5.26 -16.90
N ARG A 65 7.72 5.31 -17.84
CA ARG A 65 7.29 5.84 -19.06
C ARG A 65 7.03 4.87 -20.06
#